data_476de53f14dc436ddce6ca140b11e209
#
_entry.id   476de53f14dc436ddce6ca140b11e209
#
_cell.length_a   1.000
_cell.length_b   1.000
_cell.length_c   1.000
_cell.angle_alpha   90.00
_cell.angle_beta   90.00
_cell.angle_gamma   90.00
#
_symmetry.space_group_name_H-M   'P 1'
#
loop_
_entity.id
_entity.type
_entity.pdbx_description
1 polymer ?
#
loop_
_entity_poly.entity_id
_entity_poly.type
_entity_poly.pdbx_seq_one_letter_code
_entity_poly.pdbx_strand_id
1 'polypeptide(L)' 'MKTKYKTLEELPVTLSATDIAETLGLSRAGAYNLINSKGFPTLHIGSRKVVPKVRFIEWINRNTGGN' A
#
# COMPACT_ATOMS: atom_id res chain seq x y z
N MET A 1 -4.06 3.64 -16.70
CA MET A 1 -5.12 3.43 -15.70
C MET A 1 -5.20 4.60 -14.74
N LYS A 2 -6.41 5.04 -14.46
CA LYS A 2 -6.58 6.13 -13.51
C LYS A 2 -6.53 5.62 -12.10
N THR A 3 -5.84 6.34 -11.24
CA THR A 3 -5.87 6.04 -9.83
C THR A 3 -6.94 6.89 -9.16
N LYS A 4 -7.46 6.39 -8.06
CA LYS A 4 -8.46 7.09 -7.29
C LYS A 4 -7.88 8.32 -6.60
N TYR A 5 -6.58 8.30 -6.32
CA TYR A 5 -5.92 9.34 -5.56
C TYR A 5 -4.87 10.03 -6.42
N LYS A 6 -4.82 11.36 -6.36
CA LYS A 6 -3.86 12.14 -7.12
C LYS A 6 -2.52 12.22 -6.43
N THR A 7 -2.53 12.25 -5.11
CA THR A 7 -1.30 12.34 -4.32
C THR A 7 -1.39 11.35 -3.18
N LEU A 8 -0.23 11.05 -2.60
CA LEU A 8 -0.19 10.16 -1.45
C LEU A 8 -0.93 10.73 -0.25
N GLU A 9 -1.00 12.06 -0.17
CA GLU A 9 -1.68 12.69 0.95
C GLU A 9 -3.19 12.50 0.93
N GLU A 10 -3.75 12.20 -0.24
CA GLU A 10 -5.17 11.96 -0.36
C GLU A 10 -5.59 10.56 0.08
N LEU A 11 -4.62 9.70 0.35
CA LEU A 11 -4.92 8.36 0.79
C LEU A 11 -5.55 8.35 2.18
N PRO A 12 -6.44 7.39 2.45
CA PRO A 12 -6.98 7.27 3.80
C PRO A 12 -5.90 6.84 4.79
N VAL A 13 -6.19 6.97 6.07
CA VAL A 13 -5.25 6.67 7.13
C VAL A 13 -4.76 5.22 7.06
N THR A 14 -5.66 4.31 6.72
CA THR A 14 -5.29 2.92 6.50
C THR A 14 -5.72 2.49 5.12
N LEU A 15 -4.94 1.61 4.51
CA LEU A 15 -5.14 1.18 3.14
C LEU A 15 -5.48 -0.29 3.08
N SER A 16 -6.43 -0.64 2.23
CA SER A 16 -6.76 -2.03 1.94
C SER A 16 -5.93 -2.51 0.74
N ALA A 17 -6.06 -3.79 0.42
CA ALA A 17 -5.41 -4.33 -0.77
C ALA A 17 -5.88 -3.60 -2.02
N THR A 18 -7.18 -3.27 -2.09
CA THR A 18 -7.69 -2.54 -3.23
C THR A 18 -7.05 -1.17 -3.36
N ASP A 19 -6.89 -0.47 -2.23
CA ASP A 19 -6.24 0.84 -2.25
C ASP A 19 -4.80 0.73 -2.73
N ILE A 20 -4.07 -0.28 -2.27
CA ILE A 20 -2.69 -0.50 -2.70
C ILE A 20 -2.65 -0.79 -4.19
N ALA A 21 -3.56 -1.63 -4.67
CA ALA A 21 -3.59 -1.96 -6.10
C ALA A 21 -3.81 -0.72 -6.94
N GLU A 22 -4.76 0.13 -6.54
CA GLU A 22 -5.05 1.34 -7.30
C GLU A 22 -3.90 2.33 -7.25
N THR A 23 -3.28 2.46 -6.08
CA THR A 23 -2.20 3.43 -5.91
C THR A 23 -0.97 3.05 -6.71
N LEU A 24 -0.63 1.76 -6.74
CA LEU A 24 0.58 1.29 -7.40
C LEU A 24 0.34 0.78 -8.81
N GLY A 25 -0.91 0.75 -9.25
CA GLY A 25 -1.23 0.25 -10.58
C GLY A 25 -1.05 -1.24 -10.70
N LEU A 26 -1.32 -1.98 -9.64
CA LEU A 26 -1.17 -3.43 -9.61
C LEU A 26 -2.52 -4.12 -9.78
N SER A 27 -2.46 -5.38 -10.22
CA SER A 27 -3.63 -6.22 -10.16
C SER A 27 -3.94 -6.52 -8.69
N ARG A 28 -5.18 -7.00 -8.45
CA ARG A 28 -5.55 -7.34 -7.08
C ARG A 28 -4.64 -8.44 -6.54
N ALA A 29 -4.34 -9.44 -7.35
CA ALA A 29 -3.45 -10.51 -6.92
C ALA A 29 -2.05 -9.98 -6.59
N GLY A 30 -1.55 -9.06 -7.40
CA GLY A 30 -0.26 -8.44 -7.13
C GLY A 30 -0.25 -7.68 -5.82
N ALA A 31 -1.33 -6.96 -5.54
CA ALA A 31 -1.43 -6.20 -4.30
C ALA A 31 -1.48 -7.15 -3.09
N TYR A 32 -2.22 -8.25 -3.20
CA TYR A 32 -2.27 -9.22 -2.11
C TYR A 32 -0.90 -9.84 -1.87
N ASN A 33 -0.19 -10.17 -2.94
CA ASN A 33 1.16 -10.71 -2.79
C ASN A 33 2.07 -9.73 -2.09
N LEU A 34 1.98 -8.46 -2.44
CA LEU A 34 2.80 -7.43 -1.81
C LEU A 34 2.47 -7.27 -0.33
N ILE A 35 1.19 -7.23 0.00
CA ILE A 35 0.75 -7.08 1.38
C ILE A 35 1.23 -8.24 2.25
N ASN A 36 1.29 -9.43 1.67
CA ASN A 36 1.72 -10.62 2.40
C ASN A 36 3.22 -10.82 2.35
N SER A 37 3.96 -9.96 1.64
CA SER A 37 5.40 -10.14 1.53
C SER A 37 6.08 -9.69 2.81
N LYS A 38 7.24 -10.28 3.06
CA LYS A 38 8.04 -9.93 4.21
C LYS A 38 8.59 -8.52 4.03
N GLY A 39 8.52 -7.74 5.08
CA GLY A 39 9.05 -6.38 5.03
C GLY A 39 8.07 -5.32 4.61
N PHE A 40 6.92 -5.70 4.10
CA PHE A 40 5.89 -4.72 3.81
C PHE A 40 5.14 -4.37 5.10
N PRO A 41 4.83 -3.08 5.33
CA PRO A 41 4.25 -2.63 6.60
C PRO A 41 2.77 -2.95 6.73
N THR A 42 2.44 -4.21 6.85
CA THR A 42 1.06 -4.67 6.98
C THR A 42 0.71 -4.86 8.45
N LEU A 43 -0.43 -4.32 8.84
CA LEU A 43 -0.94 -4.45 10.20
C LEU A 43 -2.08 -5.47 10.18
N HIS A 44 -1.96 -6.48 11.04
CA HIS A 44 -2.98 -7.52 11.15
C HIS A 44 -3.90 -7.19 12.32
N ILE A 45 -5.19 -7.03 12.02
CA ILE A 45 -6.20 -6.75 13.03
C ILE A 45 -7.28 -7.81 12.88
N GLY A 46 -7.24 -8.80 13.78
CA GLY A 46 -8.14 -9.94 13.64
C GLY A 46 -7.90 -10.64 12.33
N SER A 47 -8.93 -10.79 11.52
CA SER A 47 -8.80 -11.40 10.21
C SER A 47 -8.53 -10.38 9.11
N ARG A 48 -8.39 -9.10 9.46
CA ARG A 48 -8.18 -8.05 8.47
C ARG A 48 -6.72 -7.68 8.37
N LYS A 49 -6.31 -7.31 7.17
CA LYS A 49 -4.97 -6.81 6.90
C LYS A 49 -5.10 -5.41 6.33
N VAL A 50 -4.49 -4.45 7.00
CA VAL A 50 -4.51 -3.06 6.54
C VAL A 50 -3.10 -2.52 6.59
N VAL A 51 -2.86 -1.49 5.81
CA VAL A 51 -1.54 -0.87 5.71
C VAL A 51 -1.66 0.58 6.16
N PRO A 52 -1.01 0.97 7.26
CA PRO A 52 -1.05 2.36 7.69
C PRO A 52 -0.42 3.25 6.61
N LYS A 53 -1.10 4.35 6.30
CA LYS A 53 -0.66 5.27 5.26
C LYS A 53 0.77 5.76 5.49
N VAL A 54 1.07 6.15 6.72
CA VAL A 54 2.38 6.68 7.05
C VAL A 54 3.48 5.66 6.75
N ARG A 55 3.24 4.41 7.14
CA ARG A 55 4.21 3.35 6.91
C ARG A 55 4.34 3.02 5.43
N PHE A 56 3.22 3.08 4.70
CA PHE A 56 3.24 2.85 3.27
C PHE A 56 4.10 3.88 2.56
N ILE A 57 3.96 5.14 2.94
CA ILE A 57 4.75 6.21 2.34
C ILE A 57 6.23 6.02 2.66
N GLU A 58 6.56 5.65 3.89
CA GLU A 58 7.94 5.36 4.26
C GLU A 58 8.50 4.21 3.45
N TRP A 59 7.68 3.19 3.23
CA TRP A 59 8.10 2.03 2.44
C TRP A 59 8.42 2.44 1.01
N ILE A 60 7.56 3.26 0.41
CA ILE A 60 7.80 3.74 -0.95
C ILE A 60 9.10 4.51 -1.01
N ASN A 61 9.31 5.43 -0.08
CA ASN A 61 10.51 6.26 -0.08
C ASN A 61 11.76 5.41 0.09
N ARG A 62 11.69 4.40 0.96
CA ARG A 62 12.84 3.53 1.20
C ARG A 62 13.19 2.69 -0.01
N ASN A 63 12.17 2.29 -0.78
CA ASN A 63 12.38 1.39 -1.90
C ASN A 63 12.61 2.11 -3.22
N THR A 64 12.39 3.41 -3.28
CA THR A 64 12.58 4.16 -4.54
C THR A 64 13.58 5.28 -4.40
N GLY A 65 13.69 5.86 -3.23
CA GLY A 65 14.49 7.06 -3.04
C GLY A 65 15.97 6.82 -2.89
N GLY A 66 16.36 5.59 -2.71
CA GLY A 66 17.77 5.28 -2.51
C GLY A 66 18.59 5.28 -3.78
N ASN A 67 17.96 5.54 -4.85
CA ASN A 67 18.64 5.48 -6.14
C ASN A 67 19.35 6.75 -6.48
#